data_f55a09cd5571b53d8d7c47268daf3619
#
_entry.id   f55a09cd5571b53d8d7c47268daf3619
#
_cell.length_a   1.000
_cell.length_b   1.000
_cell.length_c   1.000
_cell.angle_alpha   90.00
_cell.angle_beta   90.00
_cell.angle_gamma   90.00
#
_symmetry.space_group_name_H-M   'P 1'
#
loop_
_entity.id
_entity.type
_entity.pdbx_description
1 polymer ?
#
loop_
_entity_poly.entity_id
_entity_poly.type
_entity_poly.pdbx_seq_one_letter_code
_entity_poly.pdbx_strand_id
1 'polypeptide(L)'
;MTLSFGFAHDAETIQPFEKIHAHKTLEAHMHGGWESRYFSEGRDALDGKSLWVGSVEFGYDHFSGGVWYGRSSNHSYDELHYSLALTQEVENLQVYFGYTHLVFSIDNESDDEWSAGIRYAELPFNLDSSLDASYSMDAAGTFIEWSNSREFNLSEELGFSLTSVLGWNDGYVSDGHDGLNYHAIRMGTEKTISQNVSLVGHGAYSWAIDRDENLAGDQQLGDFFHLGLGLE
;
A
#
# COMPACT_ATOMS: atom_id res chain seq x y z
N MET A 1 -1.69 -23.13 1.62
CA MET A 1 -0.69 -22.10 1.32
C MET A 1 -1.49 -20.94 0.80
N THR A 2 -1.79 -19.99 1.64
CA THR A 2 -2.73 -18.88 1.39
C THR A 2 -1.89 -17.72 0.90
N LEU A 3 -2.14 -17.25 -0.32
CA LEU A 3 -1.48 -16.10 -0.93
C LEU A 3 -2.35 -14.88 -0.61
N SER A 4 -1.84 -13.97 0.19
CA SER A 4 -2.47 -12.68 0.46
C SER A 4 -1.91 -11.64 -0.51
N PHE A 5 -2.77 -11.05 -1.34
CA PHE A 5 -2.45 -9.93 -2.19
C PHE A 5 -3.16 -8.71 -1.62
N GLY A 6 -2.44 -7.88 -0.89
CA GLY A 6 -2.97 -6.61 -0.42
C GLY A 6 -2.64 -5.51 -1.41
N PHE A 7 -3.60 -5.08 -2.22
CA PHE A 7 -3.59 -3.75 -2.80
C PHE A 7 -4.36 -2.82 -1.87
N ALA A 8 -3.77 -2.43 -0.77
CA ALA A 8 -4.22 -1.22 -0.13
C ALA A 8 -3.60 -0.07 -0.92
N HIS A 9 -4.41 0.85 -1.39
CA HIS A 9 -3.93 2.13 -1.86
C HIS A 9 -3.70 3.05 -0.66
N ASP A 10 -3.01 2.55 0.26
CA ASP A 10 -1.94 3.26 0.88
C ASP A 10 -0.77 2.91 -0.02
N ALA A 11 -0.10 3.88 -0.60
CA ALA A 11 1.26 3.69 -1.07
C ALA A 11 2.08 2.94 -0.01
N GLU A 12 1.47 2.64 1.10
CA GLU A 12 1.95 2.01 2.27
C GLU A 12 1.98 0.51 2.24
N THR A 13 1.20 -0.15 1.43
CA THR A 13 1.20 -1.60 1.52
C THR A 13 1.15 -2.20 0.14
N ILE A 14 2.23 -2.01 -0.61
CA ILE A 14 2.65 -3.15 -1.40
C ILE A 14 3.10 -4.16 -0.35
N GLN A 15 2.14 -4.93 0.16
CA GLN A 15 2.45 -6.15 0.90
C GLN A 15 3.48 -6.88 0.08
N PRO A 16 4.53 -7.43 0.68
CA PRO A 16 5.46 -8.23 -0.06
C PRO A 16 4.64 -9.22 -0.87
N PHE A 17 4.68 -9.09 -2.20
CA PHE A 17 4.04 -10.04 -3.07
C PHE A 17 4.55 -11.41 -2.64
N GLU A 18 3.73 -12.21 -1.98
CA GLU A 18 4.07 -13.60 -1.73
C GLU A 18 4.43 -14.22 -3.08
N LYS A 19 5.43 -15.08 -3.11
CA LYS A 19 5.93 -15.72 -4.33
C LYS A 19 4.76 -16.21 -5.18
N ILE A 20 4.40 -15.47 -6.21
CA ILE A 20 3.48 -15.93 -7.23
C ILE A 20 4.27 -16.98 -8.02
N HIS A 21 4.30 -18.19 -7.49
CA HIS A 21 4.62 -19.31 -8.35
C HIS A 21 3.52 -19.36 -9.40
N ALA A 22 3.86 -19.36 -10.67
CA ALA A 22 2.95 -19.46 -11.80
C ALA A 22 1.97 -20.64 -11.62
N HIS A 23 0.95 -20.44 -10.80
CA HIS A 23 -0.12 -21.38 -10.60
C HIS A 23 -1.23 -21.01 -11.58
N LYS A 24 -1.51 -21.89 -12.55
CA LYS A 24 -2.66 -21.75 -13.45
C LYS A 24 -3.99 -21.98 -12.72
N THR A 25 -4.08 -21.56 -11.47
CA THR A 25 -5.26 -21.64 -10.64
C THR A 25 -5.69 -20.22 -10.32
N LEU A 26 -6.97 -19.93 -10.52
CA LEU A 26 -7.55 -18.65 -10.11
C LEU A 26 -7.57 -18.61 -8.58
N GLU A 27 -6.96 -17.62 -8.01
CA GLU A 27 -6.98 -17.32 -6.58
C GLU A 27 -7.77 -16.04 -6.35
N ALA A 28 -8.48 -15.96 -5.24
CA ALA A 28 -9.26 -14.78 -4.87
C ALA A 28 -9.13 -14.54 -3.36
N HIS A 29 -8.92 -13.29 -3.00
CA HIS A 29 -8.75 -12.84 -1.63
C HIS A 29 -9.74 -11.71 -1.34
N MET A 30 -10.13 -11.59 -0.09
CA MET A 30 -10.98 -10.51 0.39
C MET A 30 -10.39 -9.96 1.67
N HIS A 31 -10.34 -8.65 1.76
CA HIS A 31 -9.94 -7.96 2.98
C HIS A 31 -11.05 -7.00 3.42
N GLY A 32 -11.20 -6.83 4.73
CA GLY A 32 -12.04 -5.81 5.32
C GLY A 32 -11.40 -5.30 6.60
N GLY A 33 -11.26 -3.98 6.74
CA GLY A 33 -10.52 -3.41 7.84
C GLY A 33 -10.93 -1.99 8.24
N TRP A 34 -10.24 -1.50 9.25
CA TRP A 34 -10.38 -0.16 9.79
C TRP A 34 -8.99 0.44 10.04
N GLU A 35 -8.80 1.69 9.58
CA GLU A 35 -7.61 2.49 9.75
C GLU A 35 -7.89 3.66 10.68
N SER A 36 -7.02 3.91 11.65
CA SER A 36 -7.16 5.04 12.58
C SER A 36 -6.97 6.41 11.90
N ARG A 37 -6.26 6.43 10.78
CA ARG A 37 -6.00 7.56 9.90
C ARG A 37 -5.91 7.06 8.47
N TYR A 38 -6.12 7.93 7.50
CA TYR A 38 -5.80 7.62 6.11
C TYR A 38 -4.42 8.19 5.79
N PHE A 39 -3.44 7.31 5.75
CA PHE A 39 -2.08 7.65 5.37
C PHE A 39 -1.94 7.50 3.86
N SER A 40 -1.50 8.53 3.18
CA SER A 40 -1.23 8.54 1.74
C SER A 40 -0.05 9.47 1.45
N GLU A 41 0.99 8.97 0.74
CA GLU A 41 2.20 9.70 0.34
C GLU A 41 2.87 10.48 1.50
N GLY A 42 2.90 9.89 2.70
CA GLY A 42 3.44 10.53 3.92
C GLY A 42 2.48 11.49 4.61
N ARG A 43 1.24 11.60 4.14
CA ARG A 43 0.23 12.56 4.60
C ARG A 43 -0.87 11.88 5.38
N ASP A 44 -1.44 12.57 6.36
CA ASP A 44 -2.71 12.24 6.97
C ASP A 44 -3.84 12.83 6.12
N ALA A 45 -4.21 12.13 5.04
CA ALA A 45 -5.09 12.65 4.00
C ALA A 45 -6.50 13.02 4.50
N LEU A 46 -6.92 12.51 5.66
CA LEU A 46 -8.22 12.78 6.26
C LEU A 46 -8.16 13.58 7.57
N ASP A 47 -7.01 14.16 7.89
CA ASP A 47 -6.85 15.09 9.01
C ASP A 47 -7.27 14.45 10.36
N GLY A 48 -6.74 13.24 10.61
CA GLY A 48 -7.00 12.47 11.84
C GLY A 48 -8.30 11.67 11.86
N LYS A 49 -9.03 11.60 10.75
CA LYS A 49 -10.25 10.79 10.68
C LYS A 49 -9.91 9.37 10.24
N SER A 50 -10.65 8.43 10.79
CA SER A 50 -10.48 7.03 10.47
C SER A 50 -11.16 6.65 9.14
N LEU A 51 -10.66 5.57 8.52
CA LEU A 51 -11.15 5.02 7.27
C LEU A 51 -11.62 3.57 7.49
N TRP A 52 -12.73 3.19 6.90
CA TRP A 52 -13.13 1.80 6.70
C TRP A 52 -12.73 1.38 5.31
N VAL A 53 -12.13 0.21 5.19
CA VAL A 53 -11.62 -0.31 3.91
C VAL A 53 -12.17 -1.70 3.63
N GLY A 54 -12.23 -2.03 2.34
CA GLY A 54 -12.54 -3.38 1.89
C GLY A 54 -12.00 -3.61 0.49
N SER A 55 -11.47 -4.80 0.21
CA SER A 55 -11.00 -5.19 -1.11
C SER A 55 -11.44 -6.59 -1.49
N VAL A 56 -11.49 -6.80 -2.80
CA VAL A 56 -11.59 -8.12 -3.43
C VAL A 56 -10.55 -8.16 -4.53
N GLU A 57 -9.70 -9.17 -4.49
CA GLU A 57 -8.57 -9.31 -5.38
C GLU A 57 -8.59 -10.70 -6.02
N PHE A 58 -8.04 -10.79 -7.21
CA PHE A 58 -7.88 -12.05 -7.91
C PHE A 58 -6.52 -12.11 -8.61
N GLY A 59 -5.99 -13.31 -8.69
CA GLY A 59 -4.74 -13.61 -9.39
C GLY A 59 -4.89 -14.82 -10.30
N TYR A 60 -4.26 -14.78 -11.46
CA TYR A 60 -4.13 -15.90 -12.37
C TYR A 60 -2.82 -15.79 -13.16
N ASP A 61 -1.91 -16.75 -12.96
CA ASP A 61 -0.59 -16.79 -13.58
C ASP A 61 0.19 -15.49 -13.30
N HIS A 62 0.44 -14.67 -14.30
CA HIS A 62 1.15 -13.40 -14.20
C HIS A 62 0.22 -12.19 -14.02
N PHE A 63 -1.08 -12.40 -14.07
CA PHE A 63 -2.08 -11.34 -14.02
C PHE A 63 -2.72 -11.26 -12.64
N SER A 64 -2.88 -10.06 -12.15
CA SER A 64 -3.70 -9.78 -10.97
C SER A 64 -4.61 -8.60 -11.23
N GLY A 65 -5.66 -8.48 -10.44
CA GLY A 65 -6.55 -7.34 -10.48
C GLY A 65 -7.43 -7.32 -9.24
N GLY A 66 -8.06 -6.19 -9.00
CA GLY A 66 -8.88 -6.05 -7.82
C GLY A 66 -9.78 -4.84 -7.83
N VAL A 67 -10.61 -4.79 -6.80
CA VAL A 67 -11.43 -3.64 -6.45
C VAL A 67 -11.16 -3.34 -4.98
N TRP A 68 -10.78 -2.11 -4.69
CA TRP A 68 -10.64 -1.61 -3.32
C TRP A 68 -11.61 -0.44 -3.11
N TYR A 69 -12.16 -0.34 -1.91
CA TYR A 69 -13.03 0.74 -1.50
C TYR A 69 -12.68 1.21 -0.11
N GLY A 70 -12.50 2.52 0.05
CA GLY A 70 -12.30 3.19 1.32
C GLY A 70 -13.38 4.24 1.58
N ARG A 71 -13.78 4.37 2.86
CA ARG A 71 -14.72 5.40 3.28
C ARG A 71 -14.41 5.93 4.65
N SER A 72 -14.34 7.26 4.78
CA SER A 72 -14.11 7.90 6.06
C SER A 72 -15.27 7.65 7.05
N SER A 73 -14.93 7.57 8.33
CA SER A 73 -15.91 7.32 9.39
C SER A 73 -17.00 8.39 9.51
N ASN A 74 -16.72 9.61 9.09
CA ASN A 74 -17.68 10.72 9.07
C ASN A 74 -18.42 10.87 7.73
N HIS A 75 -18.20 9.95 6.78
CA HIS A 75 -18.80 9.93 5.45
C HIS A 75 -18.52 11.15 4.56
N SER A 76 -17.46 11.93 4.85
CA SER A 76 -17.07 13.09 4.05
C SER A 76 -16.09 12.77 2.93
N TYR A 77 -15.67 11.51 2.81
CA TYR A 77 -14.72 11.02 1.82
C TYR A 77 -15.04 9.59 1.46
N ASP A 78 -14.94 9.26 0.18
CA ASP A 78 -14.87 7.88 -0.32
C ASP A 78 -13.96 7.79 -1.53
N GLU A 79 -13.42 6.60 -1.72
CA GLU A 79 -12.48 6.30 -2.79
C GLU A 79 -12.69 4.84 -3.25
N LEU A 80 -12.72 4.62 -4.55
CA LEU A 80 -12.91 3.31 -5.16
C LEU A 80 -11.86 3.12 -6.25
N HIS A 81 -11.14 2.00 -6.18
CA HIS A 81 -10.10 1.64 -7.16
C HIS A 81 -10.49 0.40 -7.93
N TYR A 82 -10.17 0.42 -9.22
CA TYR A 82 -10.16 -0.74 -10.10
C TYR A 82 -8.74 -0.93 -10.60
N SER A 83 -8.09 -2.01 -10.20
CA SER A 83 -6.68 -2.27 -10.51
C SER A 83 -6.47 -3.50 -11.38
N LEU A 84 -5.46 -3.43 -12.23
CA LEU A 84 -4.94 -4.55 -13.01
C LEU A 84 -3.40 -4.47 -13.00
N ALA A 85 -2.73 -5.62 -12.86
CA ALA A 85 -1.29 -5.69 -12.94
C ALA A 85 -0.79 -6.93 -13.67
N LEU A 86 0.40 -6.82 -14.22
CA LEU A 86 1.20 -7.88 -14.79
C LEU A 86 2.47 -8.00 -13.98
N THR A 87 2.74 -9.19 -13.44
CA THR A 87 3.91 -9.45 -12.60
C THR A 87 4.76 -10.56 -13.24
N GLN A 88 6.06 -10.35 -13.26
CA GLN A 88 7.05 -11.35 -13.69
C GLN A 88 8.06 -11.60 -12.58
N GLU A 89 8.30 -12.87 -12.28
CA GLU A 89 9.29 -13.30 -11.29
C GLU A 89 10.41 -14.09 -11.97
N VAL A 90 11.66 -13.76 -11.61
CA VAL A 90 12.87 -14.47 -12.03
C VAL A 90 13.77 -14.62 -10.81
N GLU A 91 13.89 -15.84 -10.28
CA GLU A 91 14.62 -16.14 -9.05
C GLU A 91 14.09 -15.30 -7.87
N ASN A 92 14.92 -14.44 -7.30
CA ASN A 92 14.57 -13.55 -6.18
C ASN A 92 14.17 -12.14 -6.65
N LEU A 93 14.08 -11.95 -7.95
CA LEU A 93 13.70 -10.67 -8.55
C LEU A 93 12.26 -10.73 -9.05
N GLN A 94 11.43 -9.82 -8.61
CA GLN A 94 10.08 -9.61 -9.08
C GLN A 94 9.97 -8.22 -9.69
N VAL A 95 9.32 -8.11 -10.83
CA VAL A 95 8.98 -6.85 -11.48
C VAL A 95 7.50 -6.84 -11.80
N TYR A 96 6.85 -5.69 -11.65
CA TYR A 96 5.46 -5.54 -12.04
C TYR A 96 5.21 -4.24 -12.79
N PHE A 97 4.12 -4.24 -13.54
CA PHE A 97 3.55 -3.05 -14.16
C PHE A 97 2.04 -3.09 -13.97
N GLY A 98 1.46 -2.00 -13.50
CA GLY A 98 0.05 -1.91 -13.13
C GLY A 98 -0.65 -0.69 -13.68
N TYR A 99 -1.96 -0.75 -13.63
CA TYR A 99 -2.87 0.36 -13.93
C TYR A 99 -3.99 0.36 -12.90
N THR A 100 -4.33 1.53 -12.39
CA THR A 100 -5.43 1.74 -11.46
C THR A 100 -6.30 2.89 -11.93
N HIS A 101 -7.62 2.68 -11.96
CA HIS A 101 -8.61 3.73 -12.13
C HIS A 101 -9.21 4.06 -10.77
N LEU A 102 -9.03 5.30 -10.33
CA LEU A 102 -9.50 5.84 -9.06
C LEU A 102 -10.77 6.65 -9.27
N VAL A 103 -11.74 6.50 -8.38
CA VAL A 103 -13.00 7.24 -8.40
C VAL A 103 -13.30 7.79 -7.01
N PHE A 104 -13.43 9.10 -6.92
CA PHE A 104 -13.80 9.84 -5.72
C PHE A 104 -15.25 10.29 -5.85
N SER A 105 -16.20 9.44 -5.42
CA SER A 105 -17.62 9.60 -5.75
C SER A 105 -18.24 10.84 -5.09
N ILE A 106 -17.78 11.22 -3.90
CA ILE A 106 -18.28 12.39 -3.16
C ILE A 106 -17.85 13.68 -3.87
N ASP A 107 -16.62 13.74 -4.36
CA ASP A 107 -16.07 14.92 -5.04
C ASP A 107 -16.40 14.94 -6.54
N ASN A 108 -16.92 13.83 -7.08
CA ASN A 108 -17.20 13.61 -8.50
C ASN A 108 -15.93 13.80 -9.36
N GLU A 109 -14.81 13.26 -8.87
CA GLU A 109 -13.50 13.27 -9.50
C GLU A 109 -13.04 11.84 -9.80
N SER A 110 -12.05 11.70 -10.66
CA SER A 110 -11.39 10.43 -10.97
C SER A 110 -9.97 10.68 -11.45
N ASP A 111 -9.08 9.72 -11.23
CA ASP A 111 -7.73 9.71 -11.78
C ASP A 111 -7.41 8.34 -12.39
N ASP A 112 -6.44 8.34 -13.28
CA ASP A 112 -5.87 7.15 -13.90
C ASP A 112 -4.38 7.08 -13.55
N GLU A 113 -3.93 5.97 -12.97
CA GLU A 113 -2.57 5.80 -12.52
C GLU A 113 -1.88 4.63 -13.21
N TRP A 114 -0.62 4.83 -13.53
CA TRP A 114 0.29 3.77 -13.92
C TRP A 114 1.27 3.51 -12.80
N SER A 115 1.47 2.24 -12.48
CA SER A 115 2.44 1.82 -11.48
C SER A 115 3.47 0.85 -12.06
N ALA A 116 4.68 0.90 -11.53
CA ALA A 116 5.71 -0.07 -11.82
C ALA A 116 6.60 -0.24 -10.60
N GLY A 117 7.07 -1.46 -10.39
CA GLY A 117 7.97 -1.72 -9.27
C GLY A 117 8.88 -2.90 -9.50
N ILE A 118 9.89 -2.94 -8.67
CA ILE A 118 10.90 -3.98 -8.61
C ILE A 118 11.11 -4.37 -7.15
N ARG A 119 11.07 -5.66 -6.87
CA ARG A 119 11.37 -6.23 -5.55
C ARG A 119 12.49 -7.24 -5.68
N TYR A 120 13.42 -7.18 -4.76
CA TYR A 120 14.46 -8.20 -4.58
C TYR A 120 14.31 -8.81 -3.20
N ALA A 121 14.01 -10.11 -3.17
CA ALA A 121 13.83 -10.89 -1.94
C ALA A 121 15.14 -11.55 -1.51
N GLU A 122 15.21 -11.92 -0.22
CA GLU A 122 16.32 -12.69 0.34
C GLU A 122 17.69 -11.97 0.27
N LEU A 123 17.71 -10.66 0.45
CA LEU A 123 18.94 -9.92 0.72
C LEU A 123 19.63 -10.45 2.01
N PRO A 124 20.93 -10.15 2.23
CA PRO A 124 21.58 -10.47 3.51
C PRO A 124 20.72 -10.07 4.71
N PHE A 125 20.69 -10.91 5.74
CA PHE A 125 19.86 -10.77 6.95
C PHE A 125 18.38 -11.03 6.74
N ASN A 126 17.97 -11.74 5.67
CA ASN A 126 16.58 -12.00 5.28
C ASN A 126 15.79 -10.68 5.13
N LEU A 127 16.38 -9.72 4.48
CA LEU A 127 15.72 -8.48 4.08
C LEU A 127 15.17 -8.62 2.67
N ASP A 128 14.00 -8.05 2.47
CA ASP A 128 13.42 -7.80 1.17
C ASP A 128 13.47 -6.30 0.90
N SER A 129 13.79 -5.91 -0.31
CA SER A 129 13.83 -4.50 -0.72
C SER A 129 12.96 -4.29 -1.94
N SER A 130 12.16 -3.23 -1.95
CA SER A 130 11.38 -2.84 -3.12
C SER A 130 11.60 -1.38 -3.48
N LEU A 131 11.42 -1.08 -4.75
CA LEU A 131 11.33 0.27 -5.29
C LEU A 131 10.08 0.31 -6.16
N ASP A 132 9.16 1.20 -5.84
CA ASP A 132 7.85 1.32 -6.42
C ASP A 132 7.64 2.74 -6.91
N ALA A 133 6.98 2.91 -8.05
CA ALA A 133 6.66 4.21 -8.63
C ALA A 133 5.22 4.20 -9.13
N SER A 134 4.47 5.25 -8.77
CA SER A 134 3.12 5.52 -9.26
C SER A 134 3.11 6.86 -9.99
N TYR A 135 2.50 6.89 -11.18
CA TYR A 135 2.33 8.07 -11.99
C TYR A 135 0.85 8.41 -12.13
N SER A 136 0.42 9.53 -11.56
CA SER A 136 -0.92 10.08 -11.73
C SER A 136 -1.03 10.79 -13.07
N MET A 137 -2.04 10.46 -13.85
CA MET A 137 -2.29 11.14 -15.13
C MET A 137 -2.90 12.53 -14.94
N ASP A 138 -3.68 12.71 -13.87
CA ASP A 138 -4.32 13.99 -13.56
C ASP A 138 -3.29 15.01 -13.02
N ALA A 139 -2.49 14.61 -12.04
CA ALA A 139 -1.41 15.44 -11.52
C ALA A 139 -0.22 15.57 -12.50
N ALA A 140 -0.08 14.65 -13.46
CA ALA A 140 1.09 14.51 -14.33
C ALA A 140 2.42 14.39 -13.57
N GLY A 141 2.40 13.70 -12.43
CA GLY A 141 3.51 13.57 -11.51
C GLY A 141 3.72 12.13 -11.04
N THR A 142 4.87 11.88 -10.43
CA THR A 142 5.29 10.55 -9.97
C THR A 142 5.55 10.57 -8.47
N PHE A 143 5.06 9.53 -7.78
CA PHE A 143 5.47 9.22 -6.42
C PHE A 143 6.34 7.96 -6.42
N ILE A 144 7.44 7.98 -5.67
CA ILE A 144 8.39 6.87 -5.61
C ILE A 144 8.55 6.46 -4.16
N GLU A 145 8.49 5.17 -3.88
CA GLU A 145 8.76 4.60 -2.57
C GLU A 145 9.88 3.57 -2.62
N TRP A 146 10.78 3.66 -1.67
CA TRP A 146 11.77 2.64 -1.41
C TRP A 146 11.50 2.01 -0.06
N SER A 147 11.27 0.71 -0.04
CA SER A 147 11.03 -0.03 1.20
C SER A 147 12.08 -1.11 1.45
N ASN A 148 12.29 -1.39 2.73
CA ASN A 148 13.05 -2.54 3.19
C ASN A 148 12.26 -3.21 4.30
N SER A 149 11.97 -4.49 4.15
CA SER A 149 11.14 -5.25 5.08
C SER A 149 11.86 -6.51 5.57
N ARG A 150 11.44 -6.96 6.75
CA ARG A 150 11.84 -8.23 7.30
C ARG A 150 10.65 -8.88 8.01
N GLU A 151 10.46 -10.16 7.71
CA GLU A 151 9.45 -10.98 8.35
C GLU A 151 10.03 -11.89 9.43
N PHE A 152 9.23 -12.13 10.45
CA PHE A 152 9.56 -12.97 11.60
C PHE A 152 8.39 -13.89 11.89
N ASN A 153 8.56 -15.19 11.79
CA ASN A 153 7.57 -16.16 12.22
C ASN A 153 7.76 -16.42 13.72
N LEU A 154 6.81 -15.94 14.55
CA LEU A 154 6.82 -16.16 16.00
C LEU A 154 6.24 -17.52 16.35
N SER A 155 5.32 -18.04 15.54
CA SER A 155 4.78 -19.40 15.58
C SER A 155 4.27 -19.80 14.19
N GLU A 156 3.68 -21.01 14.06
CA GLU A 156 3.01 -21.45 12.81
C GLU A 156 1.77 -20.61 12.46
N GLU A 157 1.18 -19.92 13.45
CA GLU A 157 -0.05 -19.15 13.28
C GLU A 157 0.16 -17.64 13.43
N LEU A 158 1.35 -17.19 13.82
CA LEU A 158 1.62 -15.78 14.14
C LEU A 158 2.88 -15.29 13.46
N GLY A 159 2.69 -14.42 12.49
CA GLY A 159 3.72 -13.65 11.80
C GLY A 159 3.84 -12.23 12.34
N PHE A 160 5.01 -11.65 12.16
CA PHE A 160 5.33 -10.25 12.46
C PHE A 160 6.21 -9.71 11.36
N SER A 161 6.01 -8.46 10.97
CA SER A 161 6.85 -7.77 9.98
C SER A 161 7.36 -6.43 10.52
N LEU A 162 8.52 -6.02 10.03
CA LEU A 162 9.08 -4.70 10.26
C LEU A 162 9.54 -4.12 8.93
N THR A 163 9.04 -2.94 8.58
CA THR A 163 9.31 -2.28 7.31
C THR A 163 9.77 -0.85 7.54
N SER A 164 10.78 -0.42 6.79
CA SER A 164 11.22 0.97 6.69
C SER A 164 10.91 1.46 5.29
N VAL A 165 10.28 2.63 5.16
CA VAL A 165 9.87 3.21 3.88
C VAL A 165 10.39 4.63 3.76
N LEU A 166 10.85 5.00 2.56
CA LEU A 166 11.18 6.36 2.15
C LEU A 166 10.33 6.73 0.95
N GLY A 167 9.62 7.85 1.02
CA GLY A 167 8.77 8.35 -0.05
C GLY A 167 9.30 9.63 -0.68
N TRP A 168 9.24 9.70 -1.99
CA TRP A 168 9.71 10.81 -2.82
C TRP A 168 8.61 11.28 -3.76
N ASN A 169 8.27 12.58 -3.69
CA ASN A 169 7.33 13.25 -4.59
C ASN A 169 8.07 13.92 -5.76
N ASP A 170 7.53 13.75 -6.97
CA ASP A 170 7.91 14.49 -8.17
C ASP A 170 6.62 14.90 -8.91
N GLY A 171 5.95 15.92 -8.37
CA GLY A 171 4.71 16.45 -8.90
C GLY A 171 3.44 15.61 -8.68
N TYR A 172 3.50 14.43 -8.08
CA TYR A 172 2.34 13.57 -7.84
C TYR A 172 1.35 14.23 -6.88
N VAL A 173 1.85 14.75 -5.76
CA VAL A 173 1.10 15.71 -4.94
C VAL A 173 1.44 17.10 -5.48
N SER A 174 0.63 17.57 -6.43
CA SER A 174 0.94 18.71 -7.29
C SER A 174 1.08 20.05 -6.55
N ASP A 175 0.50 20.19 -5.38
CA ASP A 175 0.57 21.35 -4.50
C ASP A 175 1.47 21.13 -3.26
N GLY A 176 2.20 20.01 -3.22
CA GLY A 176 3.24 19.68 -2.25
C GLY A 176 4.64 19.99 -2.77
N HIS A 177 5.67 19.87 -1.91
CA HIS A 177 7.06 20.01 -2.36
C HIS A 177 7.54 18.77 -3.11
N ASP A 178 8.39 18.97 -4.10
CA ASP A 178 9.12 17.90 -4.75
C ASP A 178 10.34 17.50 -3.92
N GLY A 179 10.67 16.21 -3.96
CA GLY A 179 11.79 15.66 -3.21
C GLY A 179 11.39 14.62 -2.18
N LEU A 180 12.26 14.40 -1.22
CA LEU A 180 12.04 13.41 -0.17
C LEU A 180 10.97 13.90 0.80
N ASN A 181 9.81 13.23 0.81
CA ASN A 181 8.63 13.65 1.56
C ASN A 181 8.58 13.05 2.97
N TYR A 182 8.85 11.77 3.11
CA TYR A 182 8.72 11.13 4.40
C TYR A 182 9.63 9.91 4.58
N HIS A 183 9.81 9.55 5.84
CA HIS A 183 10.31 8.25 6.29
C HIS A 183 9.29 7.63 7.23
N ALA A 184 8.97 6.35 7.07
CA ALA A 184 8.11 5.64 8.00
C ALA A 184 8.75 4.33 8.46
N ILE A 185 8.44 3.96 9.71
CA ILE A 185 8.67 2.61 10.25
C ILE A 185 7.32 1.99 10.52
N ARG A 186 7.10 0.81 9.97
CA ARG A 186 5.86 0.03 10.10
C ARG A 186 6.13 -1.29 10.78
N MET A 187 5.16 -1.71 11.58
CA MET A 187 5.10 -3.02 12.20
C MET A 187 3.81 -3.68 11.80
N GLY A 188 3.87 -4.87 11.23
CA GLY A 188 2.72 -5.67 10.87
C GLY A 188 2.64 -6.93 11.72
N THR A 189 1.45 -7.45 11.89
CA THR A 189 1.19 -8.76 12.50
C THR A 189 0.04 -9.45 11.79
N GLU A 190 0.20 -10.73 11.55
CA GLU A 190 -0.83 -11.59 11.00
C GLU A 190 -0.99 -12.79 11.91
N LYS A 191 -2.25 -13.10 12.26
CA LYS A 191 -2.62 -14.29 13.01
C LYS A 191 -3.61 -15.13 12.23
N THR A 192 -3.20 -16.31 11.81
CA THR A 192 -4.08 -17.30 11.19
C THR A 192 -5.13 -17.78 12.20
N ILE A 193 -6.40 -17.57 11.87
CA ILE A 193 -7.56 -18.02 12.67
C ILE A 193 -8.07 -19.36 12.17
N SER A 194 -8.10 -19.52 10.85
CA SER A 194 -8.49 -20.77 10.17
C SER A 194 -7.74 -20.93 8.86
N GLN A 195 -8.02 -21.97 8.08
CA GLN A 195 -7.35 -22.21 6.80
C GLN A 195 -7.49 -21.06 5.78
N ASN A 196 -8.53 -20.24 5.91
CA ASN A 196 -8.88 -19.21 4.95
C ASN A 196 -9.18 -17.85 5.63
N VAL A 197 -8.82 -17.69 6.90
CA VAL A 197 -9.09 -16.45 7.63
C VAL A 197 -7.90 -16.09 8.50
N SER A 198 -7.39 -14.91 8.33
CA SER A 198 -6.38 -14.30 9.18
C SER A 198 -6.89 -13.00 9.80
N LEU A 199 -6.47 -12.73 11.02
CA LEU A 199 -6.57 -11.41 11.64
C LEU A 199 -5.26 -10.69 11.39
N VAL A 200 -5.36 -9.52 10.76
CA VAL A 200 -4.21 -8.67 10.44
C VAL A 200 -4.26 -7.38 11.25
N GLY A 201 -3.10 -6.89 11.62
CA GLY A 201 -2.98 -5.62 12.31
C GLY A 201 -1.65 -4.96 11.99
N HIS A 202 -1.63 -3.65 11.95
CA HIS A 202 -0.41 -2.90 11.77
C HIS A 202 -0.39 -1.61 12.59
N GLY A 203 0.81 -1.09 12.77
CA GLY A 203 1.02 0.23 13.32
C GLY A 203 2.26 0.84 12.71
N ALA A 204 2.21 2.13 12.40
CA ALA A 204 3.33 2.82 11.81
C ALA A 204 3.51 4.22 12.39
N TYR A 205 4.73 4.70 12.35
CA TYR A 205 5.06 6.09 12.64
C TYR A 205 5.74 6.69 11.42
N SER A 206 5.19 7.80 10.93
CA SER A 206 5.73 8.59 9.83
C SER A 206 6.41 9.85 10.36
N TRP A 207 7.54 10.20 9.77
CA TRP A 207 8.25 11.45 9.94
C TRP A 207 8.22 12.23 8.63
N ALA A 208 7.70 13.45 8.66
CA ALA A 208 7.79 14.36 7.52
C ALA A 208 9.27 14.78 7.28
N ILE A 209 9.65 14.89 6.03
CA ILE A 209 10.98 15.36 5.62
C ILE A 209 10.78 16.55 4.68
N ASP A 210 11.60 17.60 4.87
CA ASP A 210 11.64 18.80 4.02
C ASP A 210 10.28 19.52 3.82
N ARG A 211 9.33 19.35 4.76
CA ARG A 211 8.00 19.95 4.72
C ARG A 211 8.05 21.46 4.53
N ASP A 212 7.35 21.99 3.52
CA ASP A 212 7.13 23.42 3.32
C ASP A 212 5.69 23.81 3.73
N GLU A 213 5.54 24.44 4.88
CA GLU A 213 4.22 24.86 5.43
C GLU A 213 3.47 25.88 4.54
N ASN A 214 4.13 26.48 3.55
CA ASN A 214 3.49 27.39 2.59
C ASN A 214 2.81 26.66 1.43
N LEU A 215 3.11 25.38 1.23
CA LEU A 215 2.49 24.54 0.21
C LEU A 215 1.25 23.84 0.78
N ALA A 216 0.13 23.87 0.04
CA ALA A 216 -1.13 23.31 0.51
C ALA A 216 -1.04 21.80 0.68
N GLY A 217 -0.40 21.09 -0.24
CA GLY A 217 -0.19 19.64 -0.18
C GLY A 217 0.72 19.18 0.95
N ASP A 218 1.51 20.09 1.53
CA ASP A 218 2.34 19.77 2.68
C ASP A 218 1.69 20.04 4.04
N GLN A 219 0.50 20.62 4.06
CA GLN A 219 -0.20 20.87 5.33
C GLN A 219 -0.57 19.57 6.04
N GLN A 220 -0.84 18.51 5.29
CA GLN A 220 -1.16 17.18 5.79
C GLN A 220 0.09 16.28 5.94
N LEU A 221 1.22 16.67 5.35
CA LEU A 221 2.52 16.01 5.56
C LEU A 221 2.99 16.30 6.98
N GLY A 222 3.19 15.27 7.80
CA GLY A 222 3.49 15.49 9.21
C GLY A 222 4.06 14.26 9.93
N ASP A 223 4.38 14.49 11.18
CA ASP A 223 4.80 13.42 12.09
C ASP A 223 3.55 12.85 12.79
N PHE A 224 3.23 11.60 12.55
CA PHE A 224 2.08 10.98 13.20
C PHE A 224 2.20 9.47 13.29
N PHE A 225 1.44 8.93 14.23
CA PHE A 225 1.24 7.50 14.39
C PHE A 225 -0.13 7.10 13.83
N HIS A 226 -0.18 5.99 13.13
CA HIS A 226 -1.44 5.37 12.72
C HIS A 226 -1.40 3.86 12.96
N LEU A 227 -2.56 3.26 12.99
CA LEU A 227 -2.73 1.82 13.17
C LEU A 227 -3.98 1.34 12.42
N GLY A 228 -3.93 0.09 11.99
CA GLY A 228 -5.04 -0.58 11.35
C GLY A 228 -5.29 -1.97 11.90
N LEU A 229 -6.50 -2.47 11.67
CA LEU A 229 -6.93 -3.81 12.03
C LEU A 229 -7.91 -4.33 10.98
N GLY A 230 -7.74 -5.59 10.56
CA GLY A 230 -8.57 -6.18 9.52
C GLY A 230 -8.68 -7.69 9.61
N LEU A 231 -9.48 -8.22 8.70
CA LEU A 231 -9.62 -9.65 8.42
C LEU A 231 -9.35 -9.90 6.94
N GLU A 232 -8.63 -10.96 6.68
CA GLU A 232 -8.35 -11.51 5.36
C GLU A 232 -8.88 -12.94 5.23
#